data_9ad8431e50a07302ba7e9f4fedcdc274
#
_entry.id   9ad8431e50a07302ba7e9f4fedcdc274
#
_cell.length_a   1.000
_cell.length_b   1.000
_cell.length_c   1.000
_cell.angle_alpha   90.00
_cell.angle_beta   90.00
_cell.angle_gamma   90.00
#
_symmetry.space_group_name_H-M   'P 1'
#
loop_
_entity.id
_entity.type
_entity.pdbx_description
1 polymer ?
#
loop_
_entity_poly.entity_id
_entity_poly.type
_entity_poly.pdbx_seq_one_letter_code
_entity_poly.pdbx_strand_id
1 'polypeptide(L)'
;GKMKGISTGGVVLSGTGLALVKPMGALKNGVVDFTKNQVNRVVNHTVLNRVINEVDNIAVSTDKGFINGTKVCGASCEIKATSKAEQALIDDIVKNGDIKGGKTESLIHGLAKRSGYEPLQGGKYGSNNGFDHVLVGKDGSVVIIDSKQIKANGAIQVSSKGAGDTNQLSSKWINVVSGKLSKNDPVRIAIENAELQEKPIKTIIAGVDKSNGKVVLLPVKVPNKH
;
A
#
# COMPACT_ATOMS: atom_id res chain seq x y z
N GLY A 1 -10.64 -26.52 -27.34
CA GLY A 1 -11.09 -26.15 -26.82
C GLY A 1 -11.86 -25.63 -26.76
N LYS A 2 -11.76 -25.99 -26.50
CA LYS A 2 -12.47 -25.62 -26.78
C LYS A 2 -12.97 -24.69 -26.00
N MET A 3 -12.99 -23.79 -26.37
CA MET A 3 -13.45 -22.78 -25.78
C MET A 3 -14.74 -23.07 -25.35
N LYS A 4 -15.33 -23.94 -25.84
CA LYS A 4 -16.48 -24.31 -25.45
C LYS A 4 -16.61 -24.35 -24.06
N GLY A 5 -15.91 -25.02 -23.52
CA GLY A 5 -16.22 -25.20 -22.18
C GLY A 5 -16.08 -23.92 -21.51
N ILE A 6 -15.46 -23.13 -22.07
CA ILE A 6 -15.20 -21.98 -21.47
C ILE A 6 -16.33 -21.11 -21.57
N SER A 7 -16.94 -21.18 -22.57
CA SER A 7 -17.99 -20.30 -22.70
C SER A 7 -18.85 -20.35 -21.54
N THR A 8 -18.91 -21.40 -20.97
CA THR A 8 -19.79 -21.44 -19.90
C THR A 8 -19.08 -20.77 -18.84
N GLY A 9 -17.94 -20.56 -18.99
CA GLY A 9 -17.34 -20.04 -17.93
C GLY A 9 -16.50 -19.06 -18.45
N GLY A 10 -16.37 -19.10 -19.48
CA GLY A 10 -15.54 -18.29 -19.88
C GLY A 10 -14.27 -18.45 -19.85
N VAL A 11 -13.97 -19.01 -19.84
CA VAL A 11 -13.13 -19.18 -19.90
C VAL A 11 -12.17 -19.23 -19.96
N VAL A 12 -12.19 -19.24 -19.69
CA VAL A 12 -11.33 -19.43 -19.46
C VAL A 12 -10.46 -18.93 -20.10
N LEU A 13 -10.72 -18.71 -20.45
CA LEU A 13 -10.20 -18.11 -21.04
C LEU A 13 -8.94 -17.97 -21.13
N SER A 14 -8.71 -17.90 -20.77
CA SER A 14 -7.51 -17.62 -20.75
C SER A 14 -6.76 -18.66 -20.93
N GLY A 15 -7.19 -19.29 -21.21
CA GLY A 15 -6.47 -20.26 -21.52
C GLY A 15 -5.69 -21.02 -20.75
N THR A 16 -5.92 -21.22 -19.90
CA THR A 16 -5.09 -21.94 -19.15
C THR A 16 -5.63 -23.19 -19.17
N GLY A 17 -6.46 -23.42 -19.73
CA GLY A 17 -6.94 -24.66 -19.87
C GLY A 17 -7.07 -25.59 -18.80
N LEU A 18 -6.39 -25.62 -18.10
CA LEU A 18 -6.39 -26.48 -17.08
C LEU A 18 -7.63 -26.76 -16.57
N ALA A 19 -8.26 -26.07 -16.43
CA ALA A 19 -9.46 -26.25 -15.76
C ALA A 19 -10.26 -27.40 -16.21
N LEU A 20 -9.96 -27.97 -17.16
CA LEU A 20 -10.73 -29.02 -17.67
C LEU A 20 -11.03 -30.17 -16.79
N VAL A 21 -10.26 -30.37 -15.82
CA VAL A 21 -10.46 -31.52 -14.94
C VAL A 21 -11.32 -31.21 -13.74
N LYS A 22 -11.77 -30.02 -13.61
CA LYS A 22 -12.54 -29.63 -12.44
C LYS A 22 -14.04 -29.84 -12.63
N PRO A 23 -14.77 -30.08 -11.56
CA PRO A 23 -16.22 -30.15 -11.62
C PRO A 23 -16.73 -28.80 -12.13
N MET A 24 -17.84 -28.81 -12.81
CA MET A 24 -18.37 -27.61 -13.40
C MET A 24 -18.60 -26.48 -12.38
N GLY A 25 -19.08 -26.79 -11.21
CA GLY A 25 -19.27 -25.79 -10.17
C GLY A 25 -17.97 -25.18 -9.71
N ALA A 26 -16.94 -25.98 -9.51
CA ALA A 26 -15.66 -25.48 -9.08
C ALA A 26 -15.01 -24.62 -10.16
N LEU A 27 -15.19 -25.01 -11.42
CA LEU A 27 -14.64 -24.23 -12.52
C LEU A 27 -15.35 -22.89 -12.59
N LYS A 28 -16.65 -22.84 -12.42
CA LYS A 28 -17.41 -21.61 -12.47
C LYS A 28 -16.98 -20.67 -11.36
N ASN A 29 -16.82 -21.16 -10.14
CA ASN A 29 -16.39 -20.35 -9.03
C ASN A 29 -14.96 -19.83 -9.24
N GLY A 30 -14.08 -20.65 -9.79
CA GLY A 30 -12.73 -20.23 -10.11
C GLY A 30 -12.68 -19.10 -11.12
N VAL A 31 -13.54 -19.14 -12.13
CA VAL A 31 -13.60 -18.08 -13.13
C VAL A 31 -14.12 -16.79 -12.51
N VAL A 32 -15.15 -16.86 -11.67
CA VAL A 32 -15.70 -15.68 -10.99
C VAL A 32 -14.64 -15.03 -10.11
N ASP A 33 -13.91 -15.81 -9.30
CA ASP A 33 -12.86 -15.29 -8.43
C ASP A 33 -11.73 -14.66 -9.24
N PHE A 34 -11.33 -15.28 -10.33
CA PHE A 34 -10.28 -14.73 -11.19
C PHE A 34 -10.72 -13.37 -11.77
N THR A 35 -11.92 -13.27 -12.29
CA THR A 35 -12.43 -12.03 -12.87
C THR A 35 -12.51 -10.92 -11.81
N LYS A 36 -13.00 -11.24 -10.62
CA LYS A 36 -13.10 -10.29 -9.53
C LYS A 36 -11.72 -9.76 -9.15
N ASN A 37 -10.73 -10.65 -9.04
CA ASN A 37 -9.38 -10.26 -8.69
C ASN A 37 -8.75 -9.36 -9.75
N GLN A 38 -8.98 -9.63 -11.04
CA GLN A 38 -8.49 -8.78 -12.11
C GLN A 38 -9.13 -7.40 -12.07
N VAL A 39 -10.43 -7.32 -11.83
CA VAL A 39 -11.14 -6.05 -11.70
C VAL A 39 -10.57 -5.28 -10.50
N ASN A 40 -10.34 -5.95 -9.39
CA ASN A 40 -9.79 -5.30 -8.20
C ASN A 40 -8.38 -4.75 -8.46
N ARG A 41 -7.56 -5.44 -9.24
CA ARG A 41 -6.23 -4.92 -9.62
C ARG A 41 -6.34 -3.61 -10.39
N VAL A 42 -7.26 -3.52 -11.34
CA VAL A 42 -7.49 -2.32 -12.13
C VAL A 42 -8.03 -1.20 -11.25
N VAL A 43 -9.00 -1.51 -10.40
CA VAL A 43 -9.58 -0.54 -9.48
C VAL A 43 -8.53 -0.01 -8.51
N ASN A 44 -7.72 -0.90 -7.94
CA ASN A 44 -6.65 -0.50 -7.04
C ASN A 44 -5.63 0.41 -7.72
N HIS A 45 -5.27 0.12 -8.97
CA HIS A 45 -4.37 0.96 -9.73
C HIS A 45 -4.95 2.38 -9.88
N THR A 46 -6.22 2.48 -10.21
CA THR A 46 -6.92 3.76 -10.33
C THR A 46 -6.95 4.51 -9.00
N VAL A 47 -7.24 3.80 -7.90
CA VAL A 47 -7.28 4.41 -6.56
C VAL A 47 -5.89 4.89 -6.16
N LEU A 48 -4.85 4.08 -6.37
CA LEU A 48 -3.47 4.47 -6.06
C LEU A 48 -3.07 5.72 -6.84
N ASN A 49 -3.36 5.77 -8.14
CA ASN A 49 -3.06 6.95 -8.94
C ASN A 49 -3.79 8.19 -8.43
N ARG A 50 -5.04 8.03 -8.03
CA ARG A 50 -5.83 9.14 -7.51
C ARG A 50 -5.28 9.63 -6.17
N VAL A 51 -4.96 8.73 -5.28
CA VAL A 51 -4.39 9.07 -3.98
C VAL A 51 -3.05 9.78 -4.13
N ILE A 52 -2.25 9.33 -5.08
CA ILE A 52 -0.93 9.93 -5.33
C ILE A 52 -1.07 11.32 -5.95
N ASN A 53 -1.96 11.50 -6.90
CA ASN A 53 -1.98 12.69 -7.76
C ASN A 53 -3.10 13.69 -7.48
N GLU A 54 -4.22 13.25 -6.94
CA GLU A 54 -5.43 14.06 -6.88
C GLU A 54 -5.99 14.28 -5.47
N VAL A 55 -5.75 13.37 -4.55
CA VAL A 55 -6.29 13.49 -3.19
C VAL A 55 -5.41 14.44 -2.38
N ASP A 56 -6.03 15.42 -1.74
CA ASP A 56 -5.32 16.38 -0.91
C ASP A 56 -4.70 15.70 0.31
N ASN A 57 -3.54 16.18 0.72
CA ASN A 57 -2.87 15.67 1.90
C ASN A 57 -3.68 15.98 3.17
N ILE A 58 -3.80 14.99 4.02
CA ILE A 58 -4.47 15.11 5.30
C ILE A 58 -3.46 15.66 6.31
N ALA A 59 -3.81 16.78 6.96
CA ALA A 59 -2.95 17.37 7.97
C ALA A 59 -2.93 16.50 9.23
N VAL A 60 -1.74 16.28 9.77
CA VAL A 60 -1.56 15.50 10.98
C VAL A 60 -1.46 16.44 12.18
N SER A 61 -2.22 16.13 13.23
CA SER A 61 -2.07 16.85 14.49
C SER A 61 -0.74 16.49 15.14
N THR A 62 0.09 17.49 15.39
CA THR A 62 1.43 17.28 15.96
C THR A 62 1.43 17.05 17.45
N ASP A 63 0.43 17.57 18.14
CA ASP A 63 0.41 17.51 19.62
C ASP A 63 0.19 16.10 20.15
N LYS A 64 -0.52 15.28 19.40
CA LYS A 64 -0.88 13.93 19.81
C LYS A 64 -0.42 12.85 18.85
N GLY A 65 0.10 13.21 17.68
CA GLY A 65 0.53 12.23 16.67
C GLY A 65 -0.59 11.37 16.12
N PHE A 66 -1.85 11.84 16.16
CA PHE A 66 -2.99 11.07 15.68
C PHE A 66 -3.61 11.65 14.43
N ILE A 67 -4.03 10.76 13.53
CA ILE A 67 -4.76 11.10 12.32
C ILE A 67 -6.09 10.34 12.35
N ASN A 68 -7.17 11.01 12.01
CA ASN A 68 -8.46 10.34 11.83
C ASN A 68 -8.89 10.43 10.35
N GLY A 69 -7.96 10.06 9.47
CA GLY A 69 -8.12 10.25 8.05
C GLY A 69 -9.09 9.30 7.37
N THR A 70 -9.36 8.14 7.99
CA THR A 70 -10.25 7.16 7.39
C THR A 70 -11.66 7.71 7.17
N LYS A 71 -12.07 8.64 8.03
CA LYS A 71 -13.38 9.29 7.89
C LYS A 71 -13.38 10.40 6.85
N VAL A 72 -12.21 10.98 6.59
CA VAL A 72 -12.11 12.12 5.67
C VAL A 72 -12.07 11.67 4.22
N CYS A 73 -11.31 10.62 3.93
CA CYS A 73 -11.10 10.16 2.58
C CYS A 73 -12.18 9.20 2.07
N GLY A 74 -12.72 8.37 2.94
CA GLY A 74 -13.77 7.43 2.60
C GLY A 74 -13.38 6.46 1.48
N ALA A 75 -14.33 6.11 0.65
CA ALA A 75 -14.16 5.12 -0.41
C ALA A 75 -13.10 5.51 -1.45
N SER A 76 -12.79 6.79 -1.59
CA SER A 76 -11.79 7.26 -2.56
C SER A 76 -10.38 6.80 -2.23
N CYS A 77 -10.15 6.34 -1.01
CA CYS A 77 -8.84 5.91 -0.54
C CYS A 77 -8.80 4.42 -0.20
N GLU A 78 -9.79 3.65 -0.60
CA GLU A 78 -9.87 2.23 -0.30
C GLU A 78 -9.38 1.38 -1.46
N ILE A 79 -8.59 0.35 -1.15
CA ILE A 79 -8.19 -0.67 -2.11
C ILE A 79 -8.66 -2.04 -1.62
N LYS A 80 -8.70 -3.01 -2.52
CA LYS A 80 -9.27 -4.32 -2.24
C LYS A 80 -8.26 -5.42 -2.50
N ALA A 81 -8.45 -6.55 -1.83
CA ALA A 81 -7.66 -7.74 -2.07
C ALA A 81 -7.76 -8.16 -3.54
N THR A 82 -6.63 -8.61 -4.08
CA THR A 82 -6.53 -9.07 -5.47
C THR A 82 -6.23 -10.57 -5.54
N SER A 83 -6.23 -11.24 -4.41
CA SER A 83 -6.04 -12.70 -4.31
C SER A 83 -6.66 -13.23 -3.03
N LYS A 84 -6.89 -14.54 -2.98
CA LYS A 84 -7.37 -15.18 -1.76
C LYS A 84 -6.35 -15.07 -0.63
N ALA A 85 -5.07 -15.10 -0.94
CA ALA A 85 -4.02 -14.98 0.06
C ALA A 85 -4.04 -13.57 0.70
N GLU A 86 -4.25 -12.55 -0.07
CA GLU A 86 -4.39 -11.18 0.46
C GLU A 86 -5.63 -11.04 1.32
N GLN A 87 -6.75 -11.61 0.89
CA GLN A 87 -7.97 -11.56 1.69
C GLN A 87 -7.79 -12.31 3.01
N ALA A 88 -7.14 -13.47 3.00
CA ALA A 88 -6.85 -14.22 4.21
C ALA A 88 -5.95 -13.43 5.16
N LEU A 89 -4.99 -12.69 4.62
CA LEU A 89 -4.10 -11.86 5.41
C LEU A 89 -4.85 -10.67 6.03
N ILE A 90 -5.76 -10.06 5.29
CA ILE A 90 -6.63 -9.01 5.80
C ILE A 90 -7.48 -9.55 6.95
N ASP A 91 -8.10 -10.71 6.75
CA ASP A 91 -8.95 -11.34 7.76
C ASP A 91 -8.16 -11.66 9.04
N ASP A 92 -6.93 -12.13 8.89
CA ASP A 92 -6.05 -12.41 10.01
C ASP A 92 -5.67 -11.13 10.77
N ILE A 93 -5.36 -10.05 10.06
CA ILE A 93 -5.05 -8.76 10.69
C ILE A 93 -6.26 -8.25 11.47
N VAL A 94 -7.45 -8.35 10.90
CA VAL A 94 -8.68 -7.92 11.56
C VAL A 94 -8.94 -8.73 12.82
N LYS A 95 -8.77 -10.05 12.74
CA LYS A 95 -9.07 -10.95 13.85
C LYS A 95 -8.00 -10.96 14.94
N ASN A 96 -6.76 -11.03 14.58
CA ASN A 96 -5.65 -11.26 15.49
C ASN A 96 -4.74 -10.05 15.70
N GLY A 97 -4.91 -9.01 14.89
CA GLY A 97 -4.02 -7.85 14.91
C GLY A 97 -2.69 -8.12 14.27
N ASP A 98 -1.81 -7.14 14.34
CA ASP A 98 -0.48 -7.19 13.76
C ASP A 98 0.49 -6.31 14.56
N ILE A 99 0.76 -6.69 15.80
CA ILE A 99 1.54 -5.88 16.73
C ILE A 99 2.89 -5.46 16.19
N LYS A 100 3.56 -6.35 15.47
CA LYS A 100 4.88 -6.06 14.91
C LYS A 100 4.82 -5.39 13.54
N GLY A 101 3.65 -5.29 12.94
CA GLY A 101 3.47 -4.64 11.65
C GLY A 101 3.86 -5.45 10.43
N GLY A 102 4.43 -6.64 10.60
CA GLY A 102 4.95 -7.44 9.48
C GLY A 102 3.89 -7.91 8.51
N LYS A 103 2.72 -8.27 9.01
CA LYS A 103 1.61 -8.73 8.16
C LYS A 103 1.10 -7.58 7.29
N THR A 104 0.93 -6.41 7.88
CA THR A 104 0.46 -5.22 7.18
C THR A 104 1.47 -4.79 6.13
N GLU A 105 2.76 -4.78 6.47
CA GLU A 105 3.81 -4.45 5.52
C GLU A 105 3.83 -5.41 4.33
N SER A 106 3.71 -6.71 4.59
CA SER A 106 3.66 -7.73 3.54
C SER A 106 2.42 -7.57 2.65
N LEU A 107 1.27 -7.28 3.25
CA LEU A 107 0.02 -7.06 2.53
C LEU A 107 0.13 -5.85 1.58
N ILE A 108 0.59 -4.73 2.09
CA ILE A 108 0.69 -3.50 1.30
C ILE A 108 1.70 -3.66 0.16
N HIS A 109 2.82 -4.32 0.41
CA HIS A 109 3.80 -4.61 -0.63
C HIS A 109 3.15 -5.42 -1.79
N GLY A 110 2.46 -6.51 -1.44
CA GLY A 110 1.78 -7.35 -2.42
C GLY A 110 0.68 -6.62 -3.18
N LEU A 111 -0.12 -5.82 -2.48
CA LEU A 111 -1.18 -5.04 -3.11
C LEU A 111 -0.64 -4.01 -4.09
N ALA A 112 0.42 -3.29 -3.72
CA ALA A 112 1.06 -2.32 -4.61
C ALA A 112 1.59 -3.03 -5.88
N LYS A 113 2.30 -4.13 -5.68
CA LYS A 113 2.88 -4.88 -6.79
C LYS A 113 1.82 -5.45 -7.74
N ARG A 114 0.79 -6.04 -7.19
CA ARG A 114 -0.30 -6.61 -8.01
C ARG A 114 -1.20 -5.56 -8.64
N SER A 115 -1.13 -4.34 -8.16
CA SER A 115 -1.87 -3.21 -8.72
C SER A 115 -1.06 -2.42 -9.74
N GLY A 116 0.07 -2.94 -10.18
CA GLY A 116 0.87 -2.36 -11.26
C GLY A 116 1.96 -1.40 -10.83
N TYR A 117 2.32 -1.38 -9.56
CA TYR A 117 3.43 -0.58 -9.05
C TYR A 117 4.59 -1.47 -8.64
N GLU A 118 5.80 -1.02 -8.86
CA GLU A 118 7.00 -1.78 -8.50
C GLU A 118 7.71 -1.06 -7.36
N PRO A 119 7.55 -1.55 -6.12
CA PRO A 119 8.28 -0.97 -5.00
C PRO A 119 9.79 -1.13 -5.18
N LEU A 120 10.54 -0.08 -4.86
CA LEU A 120 11.98 -0.13 -4.93
C LEU A 120 12.55 -1.08 -3.88
N GLN A 121 13.64 -1.72 -4.22
CA GLN A 121 14.43 -2.50 -3.29
C GLN A 121 15.20 -1.55 -2.38
N GLY A 122 15.49 -1.98 -1.16
CA GLY A 122 16.27 -1.17 -0.23
C GLY A 122 15.38 -0.33 0.69
N GLY A 123 15.90 0.79 1.13
CA GLY A 123 15.19 1.69 2.03
C GLY A 123 15.25 1.29 3.49
N LYS A 124 16.05 0.29 3.85
CA LYS A 124 16.17 -0.21 5.21
C LYS A 124 17.62 -0.11 5.71
N TYR A 125 17.77 0.09 7.01
CA TYR A 125 19.06 0.10 7.69
C TYR A 125 18.92 -0.54 9.07
N GLY A 126 20.03 -0.98 9.64
CA GLY A 126 20.03 -1.62 10.96
C GLY A 126 19.12 -2.84 11.02
N SER A 127 18.35 -2.96 12.08
CA SER A 127 17.42 -4.08 12.27
C SER A 127 16.05 -3.78 11.67
N ASN A 128 15.99 -3.61 10.37
CA ASN A 128 14.76 -3.37 9.61
C ASN A 128 14.10 -2.00 9.88
N ASN A 129 14.90 -0.99 10.18
CA ASN A 129 14.42 0.39 10.27
C ASN A 129 14.40 1.03 8.88
N GLY A 130 13.68 2.10 8.72
CA GLY A 130 13.67 2.88 7.48
C GLY A 130 12.29 3.02 6.86
N PHE A 131 12.26 3.02 5.53
CA PHE A 131 11.02 3.17 4.76
C PHE A 131 10.39 1.82 4.51
N ASP A 132 9.07 1.71 4.67
CA ASP A 132 8.37 0.45 4.42
C ASP A 132 8.22 0.17 2.92
N HIS A 133 7.73 1.14 2.16
CA HIS A 133 7.54 1.00 0.71
C HIS A 133 7.86 2.32 0.03
N VAL A 134 8.59 2.26 -1.08
CA VAL A 134 8.91 3.45 -1.86
C VAL A 134 8.63 3.18 -3.34
N LEU A 135 7.86 4.07 -3.95
CA LEU A 135 7.52 3.99 -5.37
C LEU A 135 8.09 5.22 -6.07
N VAL A 136 8.45 5.06 -7.33
CA VAL A 136 8.96 6.17 -8.14
C VAL A 136 8.07 6.33 -9.38
N GLY A 137 7.59 7.53 -9.60
CA GLY A 137 6.83 7.87 -10.79
C GLY A 137 7.74 8.03 -12.00
N LYS A 138 7.14 7.98 -13.18
CA LYS A 138 7.89 8.15 -14.43
C LYS A 138 8.54 9.52 -14.54
N ASP A 139 8.01 10.51 -13.86
CA ASP A 139 8.53 11.88 -13.83
C ASP A 139 9.63 12.05 -12.77
N GLY A 140 9.96 11.03 -12.02
CA GLY A 140 10.95 11.09 -10.94
C GLY A 140 10.38 11.45 -9.58
N SER A 141 9.07 11.68 -9.47
CA SER A 141 8.44 11.90 -8.17
C SER A 141 8.52 10.64 -7.33
N VAL A 142 8.61 10.81 -6.01
CA VAL A 142 8.75 9.70 -5.07
C VAL A 142 7.52 9.63 -4.18
N VAL A 143 7.06 8.41 -3.92
CA VAL A 143 5.95 8.15 -3.00
C VAL A 143 6.46 7.22 -1.92
N ILE A 144 6.38 7.66 -0.68
CA ILE A 144 6.76 6.87 0.49
C ILE A 144 5.49 6.40 1.17
N ILE A 145 5.30 5.10 1.24
CA ILE A 145 4.14 4.50 1.89
C ILE A 145 4.59 3.85 3.19
N ASP A 146 3.97 4.23 4.29
CA ASP A 146 4.26 3.69 5.61
C ASP A 146 3.08 2.84 6.06
N SER A 147 3.36 1.61 6.44
CA SER A 147 2.32 0.68 6.91
C SER A 147 2.03 0.94 8.38
N LYS A 148 0.77 1.18 8.71
CA LYS A 148 0.34 1.46 10.07
C LYS A 148 -0.86 0.62 10.44
N GLN A 149 -1.02 0.39 11.73
CA GLN A 149 -2.25 -0.19 12.26
C GLN A 149 -3.27 0.93 12.48
N ILE A 150 -4.50 0.67 12.09
CA ILE A 150 -5.60 1.60 12.27
C ILE A 150 -6.44 1.10 13.43
N LYS A 151 -6.63 1.95 14.43
CA LYS A 151 -7.44 1.61 15.60
C LYS A 151 -8.92 1.51 15.22
N ALA A 152 -9.69 0.81 16.06
CA ALA A 152 -11.13 0.61 15.81
C ALA A 152 -11.91 1.93 15.64
N ASN A 153 -11.43 3.02 16.23
CA ASN A 153 -12.06 4.34 16.09
C ASN A 153 -11.55 5.10 14.85
N GLY A 154 -10.73 4.46 13.99
CA GLY A 154 -10.17 5.08 12.80
C GLY A 154 -8.92 5.91 13.05
N ALA A 155 -8.41 5.94 14.27
CA ALA A 155 -7.24 6.73 14.60
C ALA A 155 -5.95 6.01 14.20
N ILE A 156 -5.00 6.80 13.70
CA ILE A 156 -3.67 6.32 13.32
C ILE A 156 -2.66 7.19 14.04
N GLN A 157 -1.70 6.57 14.67
CA GLN A 157 -0.66 7.29 15.41
C GLN A 157 0.61 7.42 14.56
N VAL A 158 1.11 8.63 14.46
CA VAL A 158 2.40 8.93 13.85
C VAL A 158 3.37 9.27 14.98
N SER A 159 4.52 8.63 15.00
CA SER A 159 5.49 8.83 16.06
C SER A 159 6.11 10.23 16.02
N SER A 160 6.19 10.87 17.18
CA SER A 160 6.94 12.12 17.35
C SER A 160 8.40 11.86 17.80
N LYS A 161 8.79 10.59 17.85
CA LYS A 161 10.14 10.17 18.23
C LYS A 161 10.78 9.36 17.10
N GLY A 162 10.65 9.86 15.89
CA GLY A 162 11.30 9.25 14.73
C GLY A 162 12.82 9.44 14.79
N ALA A 163 13.51 8.80 13.85
CA ALA A 163 14.95 8.90 13.74
C ALA A 163 15.41 10.36 13.75
N GLY A 164 16.46 10.67 14.52
CA GLY A 164 16.96 12.03 14.66
C GLY A 164 16.03 12.96 15.44
N ASP A 165 15.18 12.41 16.30
CA ASP A 165 14.19 13.17 17.08
C ASP A 165 13.26 14.00 16.18
N THR A 166 12.68 13.32 15.20
CA THR A 166 11.80 13.95 14.22
C THR A 166 10.39 13.38 14.28
N ASN A 167 9.43 14.09 13.74
CA ASN A 167 8.12 13.51 13.48
C ASN A 167 8.23 12.55 12.30
N GLN A 168 7.82 11.30 12.48
CA GLN A 168 7.82 10.32 11.41
C GLN A 168 7.03 10.85 10.20
N LEU A 169 7.51 10.59 9.01
CA LEU A 169 6.94 11.04 7.73
C LEU A 169 7.10 12.55 7.45
N SER A 170 7.70 13.31 8.34
CA SER A 170 8.04 14.71 8.04
C SER A 170 9.23 14.79 7.07
N SER A 171 9.43 15.94 6.45
CA SER A 171 10.56 16.13 5.54
C SER A 171 11.91 15.95 6.24
N LYS A 172 12.03 16.39 7.50
CA LYS A 172 13.26 16.16 8.29
C LYS A 172 13.48 14.67 8.54
N TRP A 173 12.44 13.94 8.86
CA TRP A 173 12.54 12.50 9.06
C TRP A 173 13.00 11.80 7.79
N ILE A 174 12.44 12.17 6.64
CA ILE A 174 12.83 11.58 5.35
C ILE A 174 14.33 11.82 5.10
N ASN A 175 14.82 13.01 5.37
CA ASN A 175 16.23 13.34 5.18
C ASN A 175 17.13 12.56 6.13
N VAL A 176 16.76 12.44 7.40
CA VAL A 176 17.54 11.69 8.38
C VAL A 176 17.59 10.21 8.01
N VAL A 177 16.46 9.62 7.69
CA VAL A 177 16.39 8.20 7.31
C VAL A 177 17.16 7.95 6.01
N SER A 178 16.98 8.78 5.01
CA SER A 178 17.71 8.68 3.75
C SER A 178 19.22 8.71 3.98
N GLY A 179 19.68 9.60 4.84
CA GLY A 179 21.09 9.72 5.18
C GLY A 179 21.67 8.51 5.92
N LYS A 180 20.83 7.66 6.51
CA LYS A 180 21.26 6.43 7.17
C LYS A 180 21.34 5.24 6.22
N LEU A 181 20.78 5.36 5.04
CA LEU A 181 20.84 4.31 4.04
C LEU A 181 22.23 4.30 3.37
N SER A 182 22.59 3.16 2.81
CA SER A 182 23.80 3.06 1.99
C SER A 182 23.73 4.06 0.84
N LYS A 183 24.87 4.60 0.43
CA LYS A 183 24.94 5.54 -0.69
C LYS A 183 24.45 4.91 -2.00
N ASN A 184 24.54 3.60 -2.11
CA ASN A 184 24.09 2.87 -3.30
C ASN A 184 22.66 2.35 -3.15
N ASP A 185 21.97 2.65 -2.07
CA ASP A 185 20.60 2.20 -1.87
C ASP A 185 19.68 2.86 -2.90
N PRO A 186 18.92 2.09 -3.68
CA PRO A 186 18.04 2.64 -4.72
C PRO A 186 17.04 3.66 -4.18
N VAL A 187 16.58 3.50 -2.94
CA VAL A 187 15.64 4.43 -2.33
C VAL A 187 16.33 5.76 -2.03
N ARG A 188 17.54 5.71 -1.48
CA ARG A 188 18.31 6.93 -1.23
C ARG A 188 18.57 7.68 -2.53
N ILE A 189 18.98 6.98 -3.57
CA ILE A 189 19.25 7.58 -4.88
C ILE A 189 17.99 8.24 -5.42
N ALA A 190 16.84 7.56 -5.32
CA ALA A 190 15.56 8.09 -5.81
C ALA A 190 15.16 9.37 -5.07
N ILE A 191 15.32 9.40 -3.74
CA ILE A 191 14.99 10.57 -2.93
C ILE A 191 15.91 11.73 -3.27
N GLU A 192 17.23 11.50 -3.34
CA GLU A 192 18.20 12.53 -3.68
C GLU A 192 17.94 13.09 -5.10
N ASN A 193 17.62 12.23 -6.05
CA ASN A 193 17.30 12.68 -7.40
C ASN A 193 16.02 13.52 -7.45
N ALA A 194 15.01 13.12 -6.69
CA ALA A 194 13.76 13.88 -6.62
C ALA A 194 14.01 15.27 -6.03
N GLU A 195 14.81 15.35 -4.96
CA GLU A 195 15.16 16.63 -4.34
C GLU A 195 15.95 17.52 -5.31
N LEU A 196 16.94 16.98 -5.99
CA LEU A 196 17.73 17.73 -6.95
C LEU A 196 16.92 18.25 -8.13
N GLN A 197 15.94 17.50 -8.57
CA GLN A 197 15.07 17.87 -9.68
C GLN A 197 13.82 18.60 -9.24
N GLU A 198 13.71 18.91 -7.95
CA GLU A 198 12.55 19.56 -7.36
C GLU A 198 11.24 18.82 -7.66
N LYS A 199 11.30 17.51 -7.69
CA LYS A 199 10.12 16.66 -7.85
C LYS A 199 9.48 16.38 -6.50
N PRO A 200 8.16 16.27 -6.44
CA PRO A 200 7.48 16.06 -5.17
C PRO A 200 7.81 14.71 -4.54
N ILE A 201 7.85 14.70 -3.21
CA ILE A 201 7.93 13.50 -2.40
C ILE A 201 6.63 13.44 -1.61
N LYS A 202 5.79 12.48 -1.94
CA LYS A 202 4.50 12.30 -1.28
C LYS A 202 4.59 11.23 -0.23
N THR A 203 3.94 11.43 0.91
CA THR A 203 3.87 10.45 1.99
C THR A 203 2.45 9.93 2.13
N ILE A 204 2.31 8.61 2.24
CA ILE A 204 1.03 7.93 2.35
C ILE A 204 1.11 6.97 3.53
N ILE A 205 0.06 6.93 4.33
CA ILE A 205 -0.12 5.89 5.35
C ILE A 205 -1.07 4.85 4.79
N ALA A 206 -0.69 3.59 4.88
CA ALA A 206 -1.50 2.47 4.43
C ALA A 206 -1.76 1.52 5.60
N GLY A 207 -2.95 0.98 5.68
CA GLY A 207 -3.29 0.02 6.72
C GLY A 207 -4.63 -0.62 6.55
N VAL A 208 -4.92 -1.59 7.42
CA VAL A 208 -6.20 -2.27 7.46
C VAL A 208 -7.04 -1.67 8.58
N ASP A 209 -8.22 -1.18 8.23
CA ASP A 209 -9.19 -0.71 9.20
C ASP A 209 -9.85 -1.92 9.85
N LYS A 210 -9.55 -2.16 11.12
CA LYS A 210 -10.06 -3.33 11.83
C LYS A 210 -11.55 -3.29 12.07
N SER A 211 -12.18 -2.14 11.95
CA SER A 211 -13.63 -2.02 12.17
C SER A 211 -14.44 -2.60 11.01
N ASN A 212 -13.85 -2.64 9.81
CA ASN A 212 -14.57 -3.06 8.61
C ASN A 212 -13.77 -3.92 7.63
N GLY A 213 -12.50 -4.18 7.92
CA GLY A 213 -11.64 -4.99 7.05
C GLY A 213 -11.22 -4.30 5.75
N LYS A 214 -11.39 -2.99 5.65
CA LYS A 214 -11.00 -2.25 4.46
C LYS A 214 -9.53 -1.86 4.52
N VAL A 215 -8.86 -1.90 3.37
CA VAL A 215 -7.49 -1.42 3.25
C VAL A 215 -7.54 0.01 2.75
N VAL A 216 -6.93 0.91 3.49
CA VAL A 216 -6.98 2.34 3.17
C VAL A 216 -5.60 2.92 2.90
N LEU A 217 -5.56 3.90 2.00
CA LEU A 217 -4.35 4.63 1.63
C LEU A 217 -4.61 6.11 1.90
N LEU A 218 -3.92 6.68 2.88
CA LEU A 218 -4.17 8.04 3.32
C LEU A 218 -2.96 8.93 3.00
N PRO A 219 -3.08 9.87 2.05
CA PRO A 219 -2.01 10.82 1.81
C PRO A 219 -1.96 11.79 2.98
N VAL A 220 -0.78 12.00 3.54
CA VAL A 220 -0.61 12.80 4.74
C VAL A 220 0.50 13.83 4.57
N LYS A 221 0.38 14.93 5.32
CA LYS A 221 1.46 15.89 5.45
C LYS A 221 1.76 16.05 6.93
N VAL A 222 2.92 15.59 7.33
CA VAL A 222 3.39 15.66 8.70
C VAL A 222 4.38 16.83 8.81
N PRO A 223 4.11 17.81 9.66
CA PRO A 223 5.03 18.93 9.82
C PRO A 223 6.30 18.50 10.54
N ASN A 224 7.37 19.25 10.33
CA ASN A 224 8.59 19.05 11.08
C ASN A 224 8.38 19.39 12.55
N LYS A 225 9.12 18.70 13.42
CA LYS A 225 9.12 19.01 14.83
C LYS A 225 9.87 20.29 15.07
N HIS A 226 9.37 21.14 15.95
CA HIS A 226 9.97 22.42 16.33
C HIS A 226 11.12 22.23 17.32
#